data_9bbf79a6144b27bbe6509508ad68081b
#
_entry.id   9bbf79a6144b27bbe6509508ad68081b
#
_cell.length_a   1.000
_cell.length_b   1.000
_cell.length_c   1.000
_cell.angle_alpha   90.00
_cell.angle_beta   90.00
_cell.angle_gamma   90.00
#
_symmetry.space_group_name_H-M   'P 1'
#
loop_
_entity.id
_entity.type
_entity.pdbx_description
1 polymer ?
#
loop_
_entity_poly.entity_id
_entity_poly.type
_entity_poly.pdbx_seq_one_letter_code
_entity_poly.pdbx_strand_id
1 'polypeptide(L)'
;MEFNSEVKKATNPIYEKISDIMPEIEWSTHAPYIYEINKLKKEKNAVILAHNYQTPEIYHGISDFSADSLALAVEAAKTKADIIVMCGVHFMAETAKLMSPNKKVLLPDMRAGCSLSSSITGEDVRNLKKQNPGVPVVSYVNTSADVKAETDVCCTSANAVKIVNSLGVKKVIFLPDDYLAKYVATQTDVQIISWKGTCEVHEQFNDQEINEIRKHNPGIKVIAHPECPPDVINASDFTGSTSGMIKYVKENQPEKVMMVTECSMSDNVQVDNPNVKFIKPCNLCPHMKRITLPKILDCLKNETNEILMSKETIEKARKSVERMTEIGR
;
A
#
# COMPACT_ATOMS: atom_id res chain seq x y z
N MET A 1 3.34 9.91 27.92
CA MET A 1 3.00 8.59 28.50
C MET A 1 4.28 7.97 28.98
N GLU A 2 4.27 7.23 30.11
CA GLU A 2 5.49 6.67 30.71
C GLU A 2 5.67 5.20 30.35
N PHE A 3 6.92 4.80 30.10
CA PHE A 3 7.31 3.42 29.91
C PHE A 3 7.50 2.75 31.27
N ASN A 4 6.40 2.42 31.93
CA ASN A 4 6.37 1.77 33.24
C ASN A 4 6.34 0.23 33.14
N SER A 5 6.35 -0.46 34.29
CA SER A 5 6.39 -1.93 34.35
C SER A 5 5.17 -2.61 33.71
N GLU A 6 4.00 -1.99 33.75
CA GLU A 6 2.77 -2.52 33.13
C GLU A 6 2.87 -2.44 31.60
N VAL A 7 3.26 -1.28 31.06
CA VAL A 7 3.50 -1.07 29.62
C VAL A 7 4.58 -2.05 29.14
N LYS A 8 5.70 -2.14 29.84
CA LYS A 8 6.78 -3.07 29.48
C LYS A 8 6.26 -4.51 29.40
N LYS A 9 5.55 -4.99 30.42
CA LYS A 9 5.00 -6.35 30.46
C LYS A 9 4.02 -6.61 29.31
N ALA A 10 3.14 -5.66 29.03
CA ALA A 10 2.12 -5.81 27.98
C ALA A 10 2.69 -5.78 26.56
N THR A 11 3.78 -5.02 26.33
CA THR A 11 4.35 -4.81 25.00
C THR A 11 5.60 -5.64 24.71
N ASN A 12 6.19 -6.28 25.73
CA ASN A 12 7.40 -7.10 25.57
C ASN A 12 7.27 -8.21 24.50
N PRO A 13 6.14 -8.94 24.40
CA PRO A 13 5.98 -9.95 23.34
C PRO A 13 6.04 -9.40 21.91
N ILE A 14 5.68 -8.12 21.73
CA ILE A 14 5.80 -7.43 20.45
C ILE A 14 7.27 -7.04 20.22
N TYR A 15 7.92 -6.47 21.26
CA TYR A 15 9.31 -6.06 21.16
C TYR A 15 10.25 -7.23 20.83
N GLU A 16 10.06 -8.39 21.46
CA GLU A 16 10.85 -9.59 21.19
C GLU A 16 10.87 -10.00 19.72
N LYS A 17 9.78 -9.72 18.97
CA LYS A 17 9.70 -10.01 17.54
C LYS A 17 10.50 -9.03 16.67
N ILE A 18 10.64 -7.78 17.11
CA ILE A 18 11.22 -6.70 16.30
C ILE A 18 12.52 -6.14 16.90
N SER A 19 13.05 -6.76 17.95
CA SER A 19 14.28 -6.31 18.64
C SER A 19 15.51 -6.22 17.73
N ASP A 20 15.57 -7.06 16.68
CA ASP A 20 16.66 -7.06 15.71
C ASP A 20 16.64 -5.84 14.76
N ILE A 21 15.50 -5.17 14.66
CA ILE A 21 15.31 -4.00 13.76
C ILE A 21 14.97 -2.72 14.51
N MET A 22 14.69 -2.79 15.81
CA MET A 22 14.30 -1.64 16.65
C MET A 22 15.06 -1.64 17.97
N PRO A 23 15.96 -0.66 18.23
CA PRO A 23 16.67 -0.53 19.48
C PRO A 23 15.75 -0.32 20.70
N GLU A 24 16.13 -0.82 21.90
CA GLU A 24 15.32 -0.69 23.11
C GLU A 24 15.02 0.77 23.49
N ILE A 25 15.95 1.67 23.23
CA ILE A 25 15.76 3.10 23.48
C ILE A 25 14.64 3.69 22.65
N GLU A 26 14.54 3.29 21.39
CA GLU A 26 13.46 3.70 20.48
C GLU A 26 12.13 3.04 20.85
N TRP A 27 12.18 1.73 21.15
CA TRP A 27 11.01 1.00 21.62
C TRP A 27 10.39 1.61 22.86
N SER A 28 11.20 2.06 23.81
CA SER A 28 10.70 2.69 25.05
C SER A 28 9.87 3.94 24.82
N THR A 29 10.06 4.62 23.68
CA THR A 29 9.24 5.77 23.27
C THR A 29 7.95 5.37 22.58
N HIS A 30 7.92 4.23 21.90
CA HIS A 30 6.76 3.72 21.15
C HIS A 30 5.81 2.89 22.02
N ALA A 31 6.35 2.06 22.91
CA ALA A 31 5.59 1.11 23.71
C ALA A 31 4.41 1.70 24.49
N PRO A 32 4.48 2.90 25.10
CA PRO A 32 3.34 3.52 25.76
C PRO A 32 2.18 3.85 24.83
N TYR A 33 2.48 4.28 23.59
CA TYR A 33 1.45 4.52 22.57
C TYR A 33 0.83 3.21 22.08
N ILE A 34 1.66 2.19 21.83
CA ILE A 34 1.22 0.85 21.40
C ILE A 34 0.28 0.25 22.44
N TYR A 35 0.62 0.36 23.72
CA TYR A 35 -0.21 -0.12 24.83
C TYR A 35 -1.59 0.55 24.81
N GLU A 36 -1.64 1.88 24.80
CA GLU A 36 -2.88 2.64 24.84
C GLU A 36 -3.74 2.43 23.56
N ILE A 37 -3.12 2.38 22.37
CA ILE A 37 -3.83 2.11 21.13
C ILE A 37 -4.46 0.70 21.16
N ASN A 38 -3.70 -0.32 21.59
CA ASN A 38 -4.19 -1.69 21.67
C ASN A 38 -5.29 -1.90 22.70
N LYS A 39 -5.31 -1.09 23.77
CA LYS A 39 -6.40 -1.03 24.73
C LYS A 39 -7.63 -0.35 24.11
N LEU A 40 -7.45 0.84 23.58
CA LEU A 40 -8.53 1.68 23.06
C LEU A 40 -9.25 1.06 21.86
N LYS A 41 -8.54 0.36 20.95
CA LYS A 41 -9.17 -0.33 19.82
C LYS A 41 -10.12 -1.45 20.26
N LYS A 42 -9.83 -2.13 21.38
CA LYS A 42 -10.74 -3.14 21.95
C LYS A 42 -11.96 -2.49 22.56
N GLU A 43 -11.77 -1.40 23.31
CA GLU A 43 -12.87 -0.66 23.95
C GLU A 43 -13.84 -0.08 22.93
N LYS A 44 -13.35 0.35 21.78
CA LYS A 44 -14.14 1.00 20.71
C LYS A 44 -14.59 0.05 19.60
N ASN A 45 -14.37 -1.25 19.72
CA ASN A 45 -14.60 -2.21 18.65
C ASN A 45 -14.00 -1.74 17.31
N ALA A 46 -12.73 -1.33 17.33
CA ALA A 46 -12.01 -0.81 16.19
C ALA A 46 -10.99 -1.82 15.65
N VAL A 47 -10.77 -1.81 14.34
CA VAL A 47 -9.72 -2.54 13.66
C VAL A 47 -8.72 -1.58 13.03
N ILE A 48 -7.42 -1.89 13.13
CA ILE A 48 -6.35 -1.13 12.49
C ILE A 48 -5.85 -1.92 11.28
N LEU A 49 -6.05 -1.35 10.09
CA LEU A 49 -5.59 -1.88 8.82
C LEU A 49 -4.34 -1.10 8.39
N ALA A 50 -3.19 -1.76 8.23
CA ALA A 50 -1.93 -1.13 7.90
C ALA A 50 -1.38 -1.58 6.54
N HIS A 51 -0.90 -0.62 5.74
CA HIS A 51 -0.21 -0.95 4.50
C HIS A 51 1.21 -1.46 4.78
N ASN A 52 1.75 -2.29 3.89
CA ASN A 52 3.10 -2.86 3.98
C ASN A 52 4.22 -1.81 4.11
N TYR A 53 3.98 -0.55 3.74
CA TYR A 53 4.92 0.58 3.85
C TYR A 53 4.85 1.33 5.19
N GLN A 54 4.05 0.86 6.14
CA GLN A 54 4.07 1.44 7.49
C GLN A 54 5.34 1.05 8.24
N THR A 55 5.74 1.91 9.18
CA THR A 55 6.90 1.66 10.04
C THR A 55 6.68 0.44 10.95
N PRO A 56 7.76 -0.24 11.38
CA PRO A 56 7.65 -1.48 12.17
C PRO A 56 6.79 -1.37 13.42
N GLU A 57 6.84 -0.24 14.14
CA GLU A 57 6.04 -0.03 15.35
C GLU A 57 4.53 0.04 15.07
N ILE A 58 4.14 0.46 13.85
CA ILE A 58 2.75 0.43 13.40
C ILE A 58 2.41 -0.96 12.88
N TYR A 59 3.24 -1.48 11.99
CA TYR A 59 3.02 -2.74 11.28
C TYR A 59 2.92 -3.93 12.25
N HIS A 60 3.88 -4.06 13.18
CA HIS A 60 3.95 -5.16 14.13
C HIS A 60 3.32 -4.83 15.50
N GLY A 61 3.25 -3.52 15.85
CA GLY A 61 2.87 -3.10 17.20
C GLY A 61 1.36 -2.99 17.42
N ILE A 62 0.64 -2.47 16.44
CA ILE A 62 -0.77 -2.11 16.62
C ILE A 62 -1.70 -2.62 15.52
N SER A 63 -1.21 -2.99 14.34
CA SER A 63 -2.09 -3.44 13.27
C SER A 63 -2.75 -4.79 13.59
N ASP A 64 -4.00 -4.92 13.21
CA ASP A 64 -4.73 -6.19 13.25
C ASP A 64 -4.56 -6.96 11.96
N PHE A 65 -4.36 -6.22 10.86
CA PHE A 65 -4.12 -6.79 9.54
C PHE A 65 -3.21 -5.86 8.74
N SER A 66 -2.08 -6.42 8.27
CA SER A 66 -1.10 -5.71 7.45
C SER A 66 -0.97 -6.38 6.09
N ALA A 67 -1.10 -5.60 5.00
CA ALA A 67 -1.12 -6.16 3.65
C ALA A 67 -0.91 -5.08 2.56
N ASP A 68 -1.03 -5.55 1.29
CA ASP A 68 -1.19 -4.67 0.13
C ASP A 68 -2.62 -4.10 0.02
N SER A 69 -2.80 -3.13 -0.87
CA SER A 69 -4.07 -2.43 -1.06
C SER A 69 -5.26 -3.35 -1.41
N LEU A 70 -5.02 -4.44 -2.16
CA LEU A 70 -6.09 -5.39 -2.54
C LEU A 70 -6.58 -6.16 -1.31
N ALA A 71 -5.66 -6.71 -0.53
CA ALA A 71 -6.01 -7.45 0.66
C ALA A 71 -6.63 -6.56 1.75
N LEU A 72 -6.16 -5.30 1.88
CA LEU A 72 -6.77 -4.31 2.78
C LEU A 72 -8.21 -3.97 2.38
N ALA A 73 -8.49 -3.82 1.08
CA ALA A 73 -9.86 -3.59 0.58
C ALA A 73 -10.79 -4.76 0.90
N VAL A 74 -10.30 -5.99 0.71
CA VAL A 74 -11.05 -7.22 1.03
C VAL A 74 -11.31 -7.33 2.53
N GLU A 75 -10.30 -7.03 3.36
CA GLU A 75 -10.43 -7.08 4.82
C GLU A 75 -11.38 -6.00 5.34
N ALA A 76 -11.31 -4.79 4.78
CA ALA A 76 -12.27 -3.73 5.11
C ALA A 76 -13.72 -4.15 4.88
N ALA A 77 -13.99 -4.92 3.80
CA ALA A 77 -15.32 -5.44 3.50
C ALA A 77 -15.82 -6.51 4.50
N LYS A 78 -14.90 -7.30 5.06
CA LYS A 78 -15.21 -8.48 5.90
C LYS A 78 -15.24 -8.19 7.38
N THR A 79 -14.51 -7.19 7.85
CA THR A 79 -14.36 -6.91 9.28
C THR A 79 -15.72 -6.68 9.96
N LYS A 80 -15.85 -7.14 11.21
CA LYS A 80 -17.03 -6.92 12.06
C LYS A 80 -16.87 -5.71 12.96
N ALA A 81 -15.72 -5.06 12.98
CA ALA A 81 -15.47 -3.85 13.76
C ALA A 81 -16.38 -2.70 13.30
N ASP A 82 -16.74 -1.80 14.22
CA ASP A 82 -17.55 -0.62 13.93
C ASP A 82 -16.68 0.51 13.33
N ILE A 83 -15.42 0.56 13.74
CA ILE A 83 -14.44 1.57 13.33
C ILE A 83 -13.29 0.89 12.60
N ILE A 84 -12.91 1.43 11.44
CA ILE A 84 -11.70 1.08 10.71
C ILE A 84 -10.73 2.25 10.80
N VAL A 85 -9.54 2.04 11.37
CA VAL A 85 -8.45 3.01 11.31
C VAL A 85 -7.51 2.58 10.19
N MET A 86 -7.41 3.40 9.15
CA MET A 86 -6.53 3.13 8.01
C MET A 86 -5.15 3.73 8.24
N CYS A 87 -4.16 2.88 8.56
CA CYS A 87 -2.75 3.24 8.57
C CYS A 87 -2.18 3.06 7.16
N GLY A 88 -2.42 4.07 6.34
CA GLY A 88 -2.09 4.16 4.94
C GLY A 88 -2.29 5.59 4.44
N VAL A 89 -2.68 5.76 3.19
CA VAL A 89 -2.92 7.06 2.57
C VAL A 89 -4.40 7.26 2.21
N HIS A 90 -4.76 8.48 1.85
CA HIS A 90 -6.16 8.93 1.70
C HIS A 90 -6.99 8.02 0.79
N PHE A 91 -6.50 7.69 -0.41
CA PHE A 91 -7.24 6.82 -1.34
C PHE A 91 -7.49 5.40 -0.79
N MET A 92 -6.62 4.90 0.11
CA MET A 92 -6.84 3.60 0.78
C MET A 92 -7.97 3.70 1.79
N ALA A 93 -8.04 4.80 2.54
CA ALA A 93 -9.14 5.07 3.46
C ALA A 93 -10.47 5.28 2.72
N GLU A 94 -10.45 5.99 1.58
CA GLU A 94 -11.61 6.06 0.67
C GLU A 94 -12.03 4.67 0.18
N THR A 95 -11.08 3.84 -0.25
CA THR A 95 -11.37 2.48 -0.71
C THR A 95 -11.99 1.62 0.41
N ALA A 96 -11.48 1.72 1.64
CA ALA A 96 -12.09 1.07 2.80
C ALA A 96 -13.52 1.57 3.07
N LYS A 97 -13.77 2.88 2.92
CA LYS A 97 -15.12 3.46 3.06
C LYS A 97 -16.07 3.00 1.93
N LEU A 98 -15.57 2.87 0.69
CA LEU A 98 -16.35 2.31 -0.41
C LEU A 98 -16.77 0.86 -0.13
N MET A 99 -15.86 0.05 0.42
CA MET A 99 -16.12 -1.36 0.74
C MET A 99 -16.98 -1.55 2.00
N SER A 100 -16.94 -0.59 2.91
CA SER A 100 -17.70 -0.60 4.18
C SER A 100 -18.40 0.75 4.43
N PRO A 101 -19.40 1.13 3.62
CA PRO A 101 -19.99 2.47 3.66
C PRO A 101 -20.69 2.81 4.98
N ASN A 102 -21.16 1.80 5.70
CA ASN A 102 -21.87 1.98 6.97
C ASN A 102 -20.94 2.06 8.19
N LYS A 103 -19.64 1.80 8.00
CA LYS A 103 -18.64 1.86 9.08
C LYS A 103 -17.98 3.23 9.14
N LYS A 104 -17.52 3.58 10.33
CA LYS A 104 -16.67 4.75 10.50
C LYS A 104 -15.25 4.39 10.04
N VAL A 105 -14.76 5.08 9.02
CA VAL A 105 -13.39 4.91 8.52
C VAL A 105 -12.59 6.17 8.85
N LEU A 106 -11.54 6.01 9.63
CA LEU A 106 -10.69 7.09 10.13
C LEU A 106 -9.32 7.03 9.46
N LEU A 107 -8.78 8.22 9.12
CA LEU A 107 -7.42 8.40 8.62
C LEU A 107 -6.63 9.29 9.58
N PRO A 108 -5.57 8.80 10.23
CA PRO A 108 -4.88 9.57 11.29
C PRO A 108 -4.30 10.92 10.88
N ASP A 109 -3.96 11.11 9.59
CA ASP A 109 -3.62 12.42 9.02
C ASP A 109 -4.24 12.57 7.63
N MET A 110 -5.18 13.51 7.47
CA MET A 110 -5.86 13.77 6.19
C MET A 110 -4.92 14.27 5.07
N ARG A 111 -3.70 14.70 5.41
CA ARG A 111 -2.66 15.09 4.44
C ARG A 111 -1.80 13.92 3.96
N ALA A 112 -2.08 12.70 4.42
CA ALA A 112 -1.46 11.48 3.90
C ALA A 112 -1.99 11.19 2.48
N GLY A 113 -1.47 11.91 1.49
CA GLY A 113 -1.85 11.86 0.07
C GLY A 113 -1.09 10.79 -0.72
N CYS A 114 -1.05 10.98 -2.06
CA CYS A 114 -0.29 10.13 -2.98
C CYS A 114 -0.08 10.90 -4.28
N SER A 115 1.16 10.92 -4.81
CA SER A 115 1.49 11.61 -6.07
C SER A 115 0.66 11.10 -7.24
N LEU A 116 0.45 9.78 -7.33
CA LEU A 116 -0.41 9.15 -8.33
C LEU A 116 -1.87 9.62 -8.22
N SER A 117 -2.42 9.58 -7.01
CA SER A 117 -3.81 10.00 -6.78
C SER A 117 -4.04 11.48 -7.08
N SER A 118 -3.03 12.32 -6.88
CA SER A 118 -3.08 13.75 -7.15
C SER A 118 -2.86 14.10 -8.62
N SER A 119 -2.38 13.16 -9.45
CA SER A 119 -2.04 13.41 -10.85
C SER A 119 -3.25 13.45 -11.79
N ILE A 120 -4.42 12.99 -11.36
CA ILE A 120 -5.60 12.80 -12.19
C ILE A 120 -6.89 13.07 -11.42
N THR A 121 -7.89 13.59 -12.11
CA THR A 121 -9.24 13.87 -11.58
C THR A 121 -10.31 13.07 -12.33
N GLY A 122 -11.52 12.96 -11.78
CA GLY A 122 -12.65 12.36 -12.48
C GLY A 122 -13.02 13.08 -13.78
N GLU A 123 -12.79 14.40 -13.86
CA GLU A 123 -12.99 15.16 -15.09
C GLU A 123 -12.01 14.75 -16.19
N ASP A 124 -10.74 14.53 -15.84
CA ASP A 124 -9.74 14.00 -16.78
C ASP A 124 -10.18 12.65 -17.35
N VAL A 125 -10.70 11.76 -16.49
CA VAL A 125 -11.22 10.44 -16.93
C VAL A 125 -12.40 10.61 -17.89
N ARG A 126 -13.35 11.50 -17.59
CA ARG A 126 -14.47 11.81 -18.52
C ARG A 126 -13.99 12.33 -19.87
N ASN A 127 -12.95 13.17 -19.87
CA ASN A 127 -12.37 13.70 -21.10
C ASN A 127 -11.65 12.61 -21.90
N LEU A 128 -10.89 11.71 -21.24
CA LEU A 128 -10.27 10.55 -21.89
C LEU A 128 -11.30 9.62 -22.52
N LYS A 129 -12.42 9.36 -21.85
CA LYS A 129 -13.53 8.55 -22.38
C LYS A 129 -14.16 9.18 -23.63
N LYS A 130 -14.33 10.50 -23.66
CA LYS A 130 -14.82 11.21 -24.85
C LYS A 130 -13.86 11.10 -26.04
N GLN A 131 -12.56 11.14 -25.79
CA GLN A 131 -11.52 11.00 -26.82
C GLN A 131 -11.36 9.54 -27.30
N ASN A 132 -11.77 8.57 -26.48
CA ASN A 132 -11.64 7.14 -26.75
C ASN A 132 -12.98 6.41 -26.54
N PRO A 133 -14.01 6.67 -27.37
CA PRO A 133 -15.34 6.13 -27.16
C PRO A 133 -15.33 4.59 -27.20
N GLY A 134 -15.97 3.97 -26.19
CA GLY A 134 -16.09 2.52 -26.07
C GLY A 134 -14.83 1.78 -25.54
N VAL A 135 -13.75 2.49 -25.27
CA VAL A 135 -12.55 1.91 -24.64
C VAL A 135 -12.73 1.87 -23.12
N PRO A 136 -12.65 0.69 -22.47
CA PRO A 136 -12.83 0.60 -21.03
C PRO A 136 -11.66 1.21 -20.25
N VAL A 137 -11.99 1.74 -19.07
CA VAL A 137 -11.04 2.37 -18.15
C VAL A 137 -10.68 1.39 -17.04
N VAL A 138 -9.39 1.06 -16.93
CA VAL A 138 -8.79 0.33 -15.82
C VAL A 138 -8.02 1.34 -14.97
N SER A 139 -8.40 1.51 -13.72
CA SER A 139 -7.66 2.40 -12.82
C SER A 139 -6.95 1.63 -11.71
N TYR A 140 -5.67 1.89 -11.57
CA TYR A 140 -4.95 1.52 -10.37
C TYR A 140 -5.63 2.15 -9.15
N VAL A 141 -5.77 1.42 -8.05
CA VAL A 141 -6.48 1.90 -6.84
C VAL A 141 -5.88 3.15 -6.22
N ASN A 142 -4.64 3.53 -6.62
CA ASN A 142 -3.95 4.75 -6.21
C ASN A 142 -4.57 5.99 -6.87
N THR A 143 -5.87 6.13 -6.77
CA THR A 143 -6.71 7.21 -7.30
C THR A 143 -7.79 7.59 -6.30
N SER A 144 -8.35 8.79 -6.41
CA SER A 144 -9.48 9.24 -5.58
C SER A 144 -10.78 8.46 -5.85
N ALA A 145 -11.73 8.55 -4.93
CA ALA A 145 -13.08 7.99 -5.14
C ALA A 145 -13.78 8.62 -6.35
N ASP A 146 -13.51 9.89 -6.67
CA ASP A 146 -14.05 10.58 -7.85
C ASP A 146 -13.54 9.94 -9.15
N VAL A 147 -12.26 9.61 -9.24
CA VAL A 147 -11.69 8.85 -10.37
C VAL A 147 -12.28 7.45 -10.45
N LYS A 148 -12.41 6.76 -9.31
CA LYS A 148 -13.02 5.42 -9.24
C LYS A 148 -14.48 5.41 -9.71
N ALA A 149 -15.21 6.50 -9.49
CA ALA A 149 -16.60 6.64 -9.94
C ALA A 149 -16.74 6.70 -11.48
N GLU A 150 -15.68 7.09 -12.18
CA GLU A 150 -15.60 7.12 -13.64
C GLU A 150 -14.91 5.89 -14.25
N THR A 151 -14.46 4.95 -13.39
CA THR A 151 -13.67 3.77 -13.77
C THR A 151 -14.54 2.55 -13.98
N ASP A 152 -14.25 1.74 -14.99
CA ASP A 152 -14.99 0.50 -15.29
C ASP A 152 -14.55 -0.65 -14.37
N VAL A 153 -13.26 -0.72 -14.03
CA VAL A 153 -12.69 -1.67 -13.06
C VAL A 153 -11.40 -1.14 -12.46
N CYS A 154 -11.25 -1.27 -11.15
CA CYS A 154 -9.97 -1.00 -10.49
C CYS A 154 -9.02 -2.18 -10.61
N CYS A 155 -7.71 -1.92 -10.39
CA CYS A 155 -6.69 -2.94 -10.23
C CYS A 155 -5.70 -2.55 -9.14
N THR A 156 -4.86 -3.49 -8.73
CA THR A 156 -3.64 -3.25 -7.97
C THR A 156 -2.45 -3.79 -8.76
N SER A 157 -1.22 -3.50 -8.32
CA SER A 157 -0.02 -4.11 -8.91
C SER A 157 -0.04 -5.65 -8.85
N ALA A 158 -0.81 -6.23 -7.92
CA ALA A 158 -0.94 -7.68 -7.78
C ALA A 158 -1.80 -8.34 -8.87
N ASN A 159 -2.72 -7.60 -9.49
CA ASN A 159 -3.70 -8.17 -10.43
C ASN A 159 -3.92 -7.37 -11.71
N ALA A 160 -3.14 -6.32 -11.97
CA ALA A 160 -3.32 -5.44 -13.12
C ALA A 160 -3.35 -6.20 -14.46
N VAL A 161 -2.41 -7.11 -14.68
CA VAL A 161 -2.34 -7.93 -15.90
C VAL A 161 -3.58 -8.83 -16.03
N LYS A 162 -3.97 -9.48 -14.92
CA LYS A 162 -5.17 -10.34 -14.89
C LYS A 162 -6.45 -9.55 -15.19
N ILE A 163 -6.58 -8.35 -14.60
CA ILE A 163 -7.71 -7.45 -14.82
C ILE A 163 -7.79 -7.05 -16.30
N VAL A 164 -6.69 -6.56 -16.88
CA VAL A 164 -6.64 -6.14 -18.28
C VAL A 164 -7.04 -7.29 -19.21
N ASN A 165 -6.47 -8.47 -19.02
CA ASN A 165 -6.77 -9.65 -19.83
C ASN A 165 -8.22 -10.14 -19.67
N SER A 166 -8.82 -9.99 -18.48
CA SER A 166 -10.18 -10.43 -18.20
C SER A 166 -11.26 -9.63 -18.95
N LEU A 167 -10.91 -8.44 -19.44
CA LEU A 167 -11.87 -7.60 -20.18
C LEU A 167 -12.15 -8.10 -21.60
N GLY A 168 -11.28 -8.94 -22.18
CA GLY A 168 -11.47 -9.51 -23.52
C GLY A 168 -11.49 -8.48 -24.65
N VAL A 169 -10.85 -7.32 -24.46
CA VAL A 169 -10.82 -6.20 -25.42
C VAL A 169 -9.40 -6.02 -26.00
N LYS A 170 -9.32 -5.33 -27.16
CA LYS A 170 -8.03 -5.06 -27.81
C LYS A 170 -7.30 -3.84 -27.25
N LYS A 171 -8.01 -2.97 -26.52
CA LYS A 171 -7.47 -1.71 -26.01
C LYS A 171 -8.13 -1.32 -24.69
N VAL A 172 -7.33 -0.75 -23.77
CA VAL A 172 -7.80 -0.16 -22.51
C VAL A 172 -7.14 1.19 -22.24
N ILE A 173 -7.82 2.04 -21.48
CA ILE A 173 -7.23 3.21 -20.84
C ILE A 173 -6.74 2.74 -19.46
N PHE A 174 -5.46 2.91 -19.15
CA PHE A 174 -4.85 2.49 -17.89
C PHE A 174 -4.36 3.72 -17.10
N LEU A 175 -4.87 3.89 -15.90
CA LEU A 175 -4.68 5.08 -15.06
C LEU A 175 -4.13 4.71 -13.67
N PRO A 176 -3.47 5.62 -12.95
CA PRO A 176 -2.82 6.82 -13.43
C PRO A 176 -1.31 6.62 -13.65
N ASP A 177 -0.75 5.44 -13.32
CA ASP A 177 0.68 5.15 -13.28
C ASP A 177 1.22 4.72 -14.64
N ASP A 178 2.11 5.53 -15.22
CA ASP A 178 2.72 5.28 -16.52
C ASP A 178 3.70 4.09 -16.48
N TYR A 179 4.44 3.92 -15.38
CA TYR A 179 5.39 2.81 -15.26
C TYR A 179 4.69 1.47 -15.06
N LEU A 180 3.67 1.42 -14.20
CA LEU A 180 2.84 0.22 -14.08
C LEU A 180 2.14 -0.10 -15.41
N ALA A 181 1.65 0.92 -16.14
CA ALA A 181 1.05 0.73 -17.47
C ALA A 181 2.04 0.12 -18.47
N LYS A 182 3.29 0.62 -18.49
CA LYS A 182 4.38 0.07 -19.31
C LYS A 182 4.70 -1.38 -18.92
N TYR A 183 4.80 -1.67 -17.62
CA TYR A 183 4.99 -3.03 -17.15
C TYR A 183 3.85 -3.96 -17.60
N VAL A 184 2.59 -3.55 -17.42
CA VAL A 184 1.43 -4.32 -17.89
C VAL A 184 1.49 -4.56 -19.39
N ALA A 185 1.87 -3.55 -20.18
CA ALA A 185 2.01 -3.67 -21.64
C ALA A 185 3.03 -4.71 -22.08
N THR A 186 4.04 -5.03 -21.25
CA THR A 186 4.99 -6.11 -21.54
C THR A 186 4.42 -7.51 -21.27
N GLN A 187 3.28 -7.61 -20.58
CA GLN A 187 2.66 -8.86 -20.11
C GLN A 187 1.34 -9.20 -20.81
N THR A 188 0.91 -8.39 -21.80
CA THR A 188 -0.37 -8.57 -22.50
C THR A 188 -0.28 -8.07 -23.94
N ASP A 189 -1.11 -8.62 -24.83
CA ASP A 189 -1.30 -8.13 -26.20
C ASP A 189 -2.30 -6.98 -26.29
N VAL A 190 -2.93 -6.59 -25.17
CA VAL A 190 -3.89 -5.48 -25.13
C VAL A 190 -3.16 -4.15 -25.26
N GLN A 191 -3.59 -3.31 -26.18
CA GLN A 191 -3.03 -1.96 -26.30
C GLN A 191 -3.38 -1.10 -25.08
N ILE A 192 -2.37 -0.53 -24.45
CA ILE A 192 -2.51 0.32 -23.27
C ILE A 192 -2.42 1.79 -23.67
N ILE A 193 -3.47 2.58 -23.33
CA ILE A 193 -3.41 4.05 -23.33
C ILE A 193 -3.12 4.47 -21.90
N SER A 194 -1.91 4.94 -21.62
CA SER A 194 -1.49 5.33 -20.26
C SER A 194 -1.76 6.81 -19.97
N TRP A 195 -1.77 7.16 -18.69
CA TRP A 195 -1.66 8.50 -18.14
C TRP A 195 -0.22 8.78 -17.75
N LYS A 196 0.17 10.05 -17.55
CA LYS A 196 1.56 10.44 -17.25
C LYS A 196 1.83 10.61 -15.73
N GLY A 197 1.11 9.89 -14.88
CA GLY A 197 1.37 9.88 -13.45
C GLY A 197 2.53 8.96 -13.09
N THR A 198 3.31 9.31 -12.06
CA THR A 198 4.41 8.50 -11.52
C THR A 198 4.37 8.49 -10.00
N CYS A 199 4.90 7.43 -9.39
CA CYS A 199 5.08 7.36 -7.96
C CYS A 199 6.39 8.07 -7.57
N GLU A 200 6.30 9.16 -6.82
CA GLU A 200 7.45 9.97 -6.39
C GLU A 200 8.53 9.21 -5.60
N VAL A 201 8.20 8.03 -5.08
CA VAL A 201 9.15 7.14 -4.39
C VAL A 201 9.87 6.23 -5.38
N HIS A 202 9.09 5.58 -6.26
CA HIS A 202 9.64 4.56 -7.15
C HIS A 202 10.39 5.16 -8.35
N GLU A 203 10.00 6.36 -8.81
CA GLU A 203 10.71 7.05 -9.90
C GLU A 203 12.12 7.52 -9.53
N GLN A 204 12.47 7.54 -8.24
CA GLN A 204 13.82 7.91 -7.79
C GLN A 204 14.85 6.80 -7.95
N PHE A 205 14.44 5.56 -8.16
CA PHE A 205 15.36 4.45 -8.40
C PHE A 205 15.86 4.47 -9.84
N ASN A 206 17.11 4.02 -10.04
CA ASN A 206 17.72 3.88 -11.33
C ASN A 206 18.59 2.60 -11.42
N ASP A 207 18.85 2.14 -12.64
CA ASP A 207 19.62 0.93 -12.90
C ASP A 207 21.09 1.05 -12.53
N GLN A 208 21.64 2.27 -12.56
CA GLN A 208 23.06 2.52 -12.25
C GLN A 208 23.34 2.22 -10.77
N GLU A 209 22.47 2.70 -9.87
CA GLU A 209 22.58 2.38 -8.43
C GLU A 209 22.41 0.88 -8.16
N ILE A 210 21.47 0.22 -8.84
CA ILE A 210 21.30 -1.23 -8.73
C ILE A 210 22.57 -1.97 -9.15
N ASN A 211 23.14 -1.60 -10.28
CA ASN A 211 24.35 -2.22 -10.81
C ASN A 211 25.56 -1.99 -9.90
N GLU A 212 25.66 -0.81 -9.28
CA GLU A 212 26.72 -0.51 -8.31
C GLU A 212 26.56 -1.35 -7.03
N ILE A 213 25.34 -1.48 -6.52
CA ILE A 213 25.05 -2.35 -5.36
C ILE A 213 25.38 -3.81 -5.68
N ARG A 214 25.07 -4.30 -6.89
CA ARG A 214 25.43 -5.66 -7.32
C ARG A 214 26.93 -5.92 -7.33
N LYS A 215 27.74 -4.95 -7.77
CA LYS A 215 29.21 -5.07 -7.76
C LYS A 215 29.76 -5.28 -6.36
N HIS A 216 29.21 -4.56 -5.36
CA HIS A 216 29.64 -4.66 -3.98
C HIS A 216 28.99 -5.81 -3.19
N ASN A 217 27.93 -6.41 -3.73
CA ASN A 217 27.19 -7.50 -3.12
C ASN A 217 26.98 -8.67 -4.11
N PRO A 218 28.03 -9.42 -4.46
CA PRO A 218 27.89 -10.55 -5.38
C PRO A 218 26.79 -11.53 -4.90
N GLY A 219 25.96 -11.99 -5.86
CA GLY A 219 24.87 -12.93 -5.59
C GLY A 219 23.59 -12.30 -5.01
N ILE A 220 23.54 -10.98 -4.82
CA ILE A 220 22.33 -10.29 -4.35
C ILE A 220 21.16 -10.48 -5.34
N LYS A 221 19.99 -10.78 -4.80
CA LYS A 221 18.73 -10.75 -5.56
C LYS A 221 18.09 -9.37 -5.47
N VAL A 222 17.78 -8.79 -6.62
CA VAL A 222 17.10 -7.50 -6.73
C VAL A 222 15.66 -7.77 -7.12
N ILE A 223 14.73 -7.34 -6.27
CA ILE A 223 13.30 -7.48 -6.51
C ILE A 223 12.64 -6.11 -6.49
N ALA A 224 11.89 -5.77 -7.55
CA ALA A 224 11.36 -4.43 -7.74
C ALA A 224 9.83 -4.38 -7.79
N HIS A 225 9.28 -3.26 -7.35
CA HIS A 225 7.87 -2.95 -7.53
C HIS A 225 7.61 -2.45 -8.97
N PRO A 226 6.51 -2.85 -9.63
CA PRO A 226 6.24 -2.47 -11.02
C PRO A 226 5.91 -0.98 -11.25
N GLU A 227 5.85 -0.16 -10.19
CA GLU A 227 5.84 1.31 -10.28
C GLU A 227 7.23 1.91 -10.54
N CYS A 228 8.28 1.09 -10.57
CA CYS A 228 9.64 1.55 -10.88
C CYS A 228 9.81 1.81 -12.39
N PRO A 229 10.78 2.69 -12.77
CA PRO A 229 11.15 2.91 -14.16
C PRO A 229 11.50 1.62 -14.91
N PRO A 230 11.31 1.56 -16.26
CA PRO A 230 11.59 0.35 -17.04
C PRO A 230 13.02 -0.16 -16.96
N ASP A 231 14.01 0.71 -16.84
CA ASP A 231 15.43 0.36 -16.65
C ASP A 231 15.68 -0.37 -15.33
N VAL A 232 15.03 0.07 -14.24
CA VAL A 232 15.03 -0.60 -12.93
C VAL A 232 14.39 -1.98 -13.03
N ILE A 233 13.23 -2.08 -13.71
CA ILE A 233 12.53 -3.37 -13.92
C ILE A 233 13.44 -4.34 -14.70
N ASN A 234 14.09 -3.88 -15.77
CA ASN A 234 15.00 -4.69 -16.57
C ASN A 234 16.27 -5.12 -15.80
N ALA A 235 16.74 -4.32 -14.83
CA ALA A 235 17.88 -4.65 -13.97
C ALA A 235 17.52 -5.58 -12.81
N SER A 236 16.24 -5.91 -12.61
CA SER A 236 15.77 -6.70 -11.48
C SER A 236 15.67 -8.20 -11.78
N ASP A 237 15.85 -9.06 -10.76
CA ASP A 237 15.68 -10.52 -10.88
C ASP A 237 14.20 -10.93 -10.80
N PHE A 238 13.37 -10.09 -10.18
CA PHE A 238 11.93 -10.31 -10.02
C PHE A 238 11.20 -8.98 -9.96
N THR A 239 10.01 -8.93 -10.55
CA THR A 239 9.11 -7.79 -10.47
C THR A 239 7.75 -8.25 -9.97
N GLY A 240 7.23 -7.59 -8.96
CA GLY A 240 5.93 -7.94 -8.39
C GLY A 240 5.39 -6.92 -7.38
N SER A 241 4.11 -7.08 -7.03
CA SER A 241 3.47 -6.29 -5.97
C SER A 241 4.17 -6.47 -4.63
N THR A 242 3.83 -5.64 -3.64
CA THR A 242 4.40 -5.78 -2.29
C THR A 242 4.18 -7.17 -1.70
N SER A 243 3.00 -7.76 -1.85
CA SER A 243 2.76 -9.15 -1.43
C SER A 243 3.49 -10.17 -2.29
N GLY A 244 3.69 -9.92 -3.58
CA GLY A 244 4.53 -10.74 -4.46
C GLY A 244 5.99 -10.75 -4.02
N MET A 245 6.53 -9.59 -3.64
CA MET A 245 7.89 -9.45 -3.13
C MET A 245 8.06 -10.16 -1.77
N ILE A 246 7.11 -10.02 -0.84
CA ILE A 246 7.11 -10.76 0.43
C ILE A 246 7.14 -12.27 0.18
N LYS A 247 6.26 -12.74 -0.72
CA LYS A 247 6.19 -14.15 -1.11
C LYS A 247 7.51 -14.63 -1.70
N TYR A 248 8.11 -13.85 -2.61
CA TYR A 248 9.40 -14.18 -3.22
C TYR A 248 10.49 -14.40 -2.16
N VAL A 249 10.64 -13.48 -1.20
CA VAL A 249 11.64 -13.61 -0.12
C VAL A 249 11.37 -14.85 0.72
N LYS A 250 10.12 -15.06 1.12
CA LYS A 250 9.71 -16.21 1.96
C LYS A 250 9.96 -17.56 1.30
N GLU A 251 9.69 -17.68 -0.01
CA GLU A 251 9.80 -18.96 -0.73
C GLU A 251 11.24 -19.25 -1.20
N ASN A 252 11.99 -18.21 -1.60
CA ASN A 252 13.32 -18.38 -2.17
C ASN A 252 14.46 -18.25 -1.14
N GLN A 253 14.22 -17.62 0.02
CA GLN A 253 15.21 -17.42 1.08
C GLN A 253 16.59 -17.02 0.54
N PRO A 254 16.72 -15.95 -0.27
CA PRO A 254 17.99 -15.58 -0.85
C PRO A 254 18.99 -15.18 0.25
N GLU A 255 20.29 -15.47 0.09
CA GLU A 255 21.33 -15.04 1.04
C GLU A 255 21.30 -13.52 1.25
N LYS A 256 21.13 -12.76 0.14
CA LYS A 256 21.05 -11.30 0.12
C LYS A 256 19.92 -10.85 -0.79
N VAL A 257 19.17 -9.87 -0.36
CA VAL A 257 18.09 -9.27 -1.16
C VAL A 257 18.11 -7.75 -1.07
N MET A 258 17.85 -7.10 -2.20
CA MET A 258 17.52 -5.69 -2.30
C MET A 258 16.07 -5.57 -2.75
N MET A 259 15.25 -4.94 -1.92
CA MET A 259 13.86 -4.63 -2.27
C MET A 259 13.78 -3.20 -2.79
N VAL A 260 13.55 -3.06 -4.09
CA VAL A 260 13.44 -1.76 -4.78
C VAL A 260 12.00 -1.26 -4.67
N THR A 261 11.71 -0.71 -3.50
CA THR A 261 10.41 -0.17 -3.10
C THR A 261 10.59 0.71 -1.85
N GLU A 262 9.50 1.12 -1.22
CA GLU A 262 9.51 1.92 0.02
C GLU A 262 10.29 1.21 1.15
N CYS A 263 11.15 1.96 1.82
CA CYS A 263 12.20 1.46 2.70
C CYS A 263 11.69 0.62 3.89
N SER A 264 10.61 1.04 4.56
CA SER A 264 10.11 0.35 5.75
C SER A 264 9.59 -1.06 5.46
N MET A 265 9.25 -1.34 4.21
CA MET A 265 8.86 -2.69 3.83
C MET A 265 9.98 -3.71 4.04
N SER A 266 11.23 -3.32 3.78
CA SER A 266 12.39 -4.19 4.02
C SER A 266 12.54 -4.52 5.51
N ASP A 267 12.30 -3.54 6.40
CA ASP A 267 12.32 -3.77 7.86
C ASP A 267 11.23 -4.75 8.28
N ASN A 268 10.01 -4.55 7.80
CA ASN A 268 8.87 -5.41 8.13
C ASN A 268 9.08 -6.86 7.65
N VAL A 269 9.62 -7.04 6.44
CA VAL A 269 9.86 -8.38 5.86
C VAL A 269 11.04 -9.08 6.53
N GLN A 270 12.04 -8.34 7.00
CA GLN A 270 13.21 -8.88 7.69
C GLN A 270 12.83 -9.61 8.98
N VAL A 271 11.83 -9.14 9.71
CA VAL A 271 11.35 -9.77 10.97
C VAL A 271 10.99 -11.24 10.76
N ASP A 272 10.30 -11.56 9.67
CA ASP A 272 9.88 -12.94 9.36
C ASP A 272 10.95 -13.74 8.58
N ASN A 273 12.08 -13.10 8.21
CA ASN A 273 13.15 -13.69 7.41
C ASN A 273 14.55 -13.38 8.01
N PRO A 274 14.84 -13.81 9.24
CA PRO A 274 16.05 -13.43 9.97
C PRO A 274 17.37 -13.93 9.34
N ASN A 275 17.30 -14.96 8.50
CA ASN A 275 18.45 -15.53 7.80
C ASN A 275 18.77 -14.81 6.47
N VAL A 276 17.91 -13.92 6.01
CA VAL A 276 18.09 -13.15 4.76
C VAL A 276 18.73 -11.81 5.07
N LYS A 277 19.82 -11.49 4.40
CA LYS A 277 20.46 -10.18 4.55
C LYS A 277 19.80 -9.16 3.61
N PHE A 278 19.13 -8.16 4.19
CA PHE A 278 18.53 -7.06 3.42
C PHE A 278 19.54 -5.95 3.16
N ILE A 279 19.72 -5.60 1.90
CA ILE A 279 20.45 -4.40 1.47
C ILE A 279 19.38 -3.37 1.11
N LYS A 280 19.35 -2.25 1.85
CA LYS A 280 18.21 -1.32 1.83
C LYS A 280 18.59 -0.04 1.07
N PRO A 281 18.14 0.14 -0.19
CA PRO A 281 18.04 1.48 -0.76
C PRO A 281 16.91 2.20 -0.02
N CYS A 282 17.16 3.39 0.51
CA CYS A 282 16.21 3.97 1.45
C CYS A 282 15.46 5.16 0.86
N ASN A 283 14.42 4.91 0.05
CA ASN A 283 13.44 5.89 -0.37
C ASN A 283 12.18 5.74 0.49
N LEU A 284 11.89 6.78 1.27
CA LEU A 284 10.72 6.81 2.16
C LEU A 284 9.55 7.53 1.48
N CYS A 285 8.34 7.00 1.64
CA CYS A 285 7.14 7.67 1.20
C CYS A 285 6.76 8.78 2.20
N PRO A 286 6.84 10.08 1.82
CA PRO A 286 6.54 11.18 2.74
C PRO A 286 5.08 11.18 3.19
N HIS A 287 4.20 10.61 2.38
CA HIS A 287 2.78 10.50 2.70
C HIS A 287 2.49 9.40 3.72
N MET A 288 3.08 8.20 3.55
CA MET A 288 2.94 7.10 4.51
C MET A 288 3.53 7.47 5.87
N LYS A 289 4.66 8.23 5.90
CA LYS A 289 5.32 8.67 7.15
C LYS A 289 4.58 9.79 7.89
N ARG A 290 3.47 10.31 7.33
CA ARG A 290 2.55 11.18 8.09
C ARG A 290 1.75 10.42 9.14
N ILE A 291 1.58 9.13 8.96
CA ILE A 291 0.89 8.25 9.91
C ILE A 291 1.88 7.89 11.02
N THR A 292 1.58 8.29 12.24
CA THR A 292 2.43 8.07 13.43
C THR A 292 1.60 7.60 14.61
N LEU A 293 2.21 6.89 15.55
CA LEU A 293 1.52 6.40 16.75
C LEU A 293 0.75 7.49 17.52
N PRO A 294 1.32 8.70 17.76
CA PRO A 294 0.57 9.79 18.39
C PRO A 294 -0.71 10.18 17.65
N LYS A 295 -0.61 10.30 16.31
CA LYS A 295 -1.78 10.65 15.48
C LYS A 295 -2.82 9.54 15.43
N ILE A 296 -2.40 8.28 15.41
CA ILE A 296 -3.30 7.11 15.47
C ILE A 296 -4.05 7.11 16.80
N LEU A 297 -3.34 7.33 17.92
CA LEU A 297 -3.96 7.40 19.23
C LEU A 297 -4.97 8.53 19.32
N ASP A 298 -4.60 9.74 18.91
CA ASP A 298 -5.48 10.92 18.93
C ASP A 298 -6.71 10.70 18.04
N CYS A 299 -6.51 10.23 16.83
CA CYS A 299 -7.56 9.94 15.87
C CYS A 299 -8.56 8.90 16.42
N LEU A 300 -8.07 7.79 16.98
CA LEU A 300 -8.91 6.75 17.53
C LEU A 300 -9.62 7.21 18.81
N LYS A 301 -8.94 7.96 19.69
CA LYS A 301 -9.49 8.47 20.94
C LYS A 301 -10.65 9.43 20.69
N ASN A 302 -10.46 10.39 19.78
CA ASN A 302 -11.41 11.46 19.50
C ASN A 302 -12.33 11.16 18.31
N GLU A 303 -12.11 10.04 17.59
CA GLU A 303 -12.84 9.62 16.39
C GLU A 303 -12.86 10.72 15.31
N THR A 304 -11.72 11.40 15.16
CA THR A 304 -11.53 12.49 14.21
C THR A 304 -11.07 11.98 12.84
N ASN A 305 -11.13 12.85 11.83
CA ASN A 305 -10.68 12.56 10.48
C ASN A 305 -11.44 11.40 9.81
N GLU A 306 -12.76 11.35 10.02
CA GLU A 306 -13.61 10.40 9.31
C GLU A 306 -13.66 10.70 7.82
N ILE A 307 -13.53 9.66 7.00
CA ILE A 307 -13.72 9.73 5.55
C ILE A 307 -15.21 9.83 5.24
N LEU A 308 -15.60 10.96 4.65
CA LEU A 308 -16.97 11.25 4.25
C LEU A 308 -17.06 11.38 2.74
N MET A 309 -18.04 10.74 2.14
CA MET A 309 -18.32 10.78 0.70
C MET A 309 -19.83 10.84 0.45
N SER A 310 -20.23 11.42 -0.68
CA SER A 310 -21.64 11.41 -1.09
C SER A 310 -22.11 9.97 -1.39
N LYS A 311 -23.38 9.69 -1.18
CA LYS A 311 -23.96 8.37 -1.53
C LYS A 311 -23.76 8.05 -3.00
N GLU A 312 -23.91 9.05 -3.88
CA GLU A 312 -23.71 8.90 -5.32
C GLU A 312 -22.27 8.47 -5.66
N THR A 313 -21.28 9.14 -5.05
CA THR A 313 -19.86 8.78 -5.23
C THR A 313 -19.60 7.34 -4.75
N ILE A 314 -20.13 6.98 -3.59
CA ILE A 314 -19.99 5.61 -3.04
C ILE A 314 -20.59 4.58 -4.00
N GLU A 315 -21.82 4.78 -4.47
CA GLU A 315 -22.52 3.83 -5.36
C GLU A 315 -21.79 3.63 -6.68
N LYS A 316 -21.26 4.71 -7.27
CA LYS A 316 -20.52 4.64 -8.54
C LYS A 316 -19.14 4.02 -8.38
N ALA A 317 -18.33 4.55 -7.44
CA ALA A 317 -16.94 4.15 -7.24
C ALA A 317 -16.82 2.71 -6.70
N ARG A 318 -17.75 2.29 -5.85
CA ARG A 318 -17.76 0.95 -5.26
C ARG A 318 -17.79 -0.16 -6.31
N LYS A 319 -18.54 0.02 -7.38
CA LYS A 319 -18.67 -0.98 -8.47
C LYS A 319 -17.33 -1.35 -9.09
N SER A 320 -16.47 -0.36 -9.36
CA SER A 320 -15.15 -0.59 -9.94
C SER A 320 -14.20 -1.33 -8.98
N VAL A 321 -14.32 -1.06 -7.66
CA VAL A 321 -13.53 -1.73 -6.62
C VAL A 321 -14.05 -3.15 -6.36
N GLU A 322 -15.37 -3.35 -6.27
CA GLU A 322 -15.96 -4.69 -6.11
C GLU A 322 -15.56 -5.62 -7.26
N ARG A 323 -15.67 -5.14 -8.50
CA ARG A 323 -15.25 -5.89 -9.68
C ARG A 323 -13.77 -6.31 -9.61
N MET A 324 -12.89 -5.43 -9.09
CA MET A 324 -11.48 -5.77 -8.85
C MET A 324 -11.34 -6.92 -7.84
N THR A 325 -12.10 -6.88 -6.74
CA THR A 325 -12.02 -7.91 -5.70
C THR A 325 -12.61 -9.25 -6.12
N GLU A 326 -13.64 -9.25 -6.97
CA GLU A 326 -14.26 -10.44 -7.55
C GLU A 326 -13.32 -11.16 -8.52
N ILE A 327 -12.62 -10.42 -9.38
CA ILE A 327 -11.60 -10.99 -10.27
C ILE A 327 -10.42 -11.53 -9.45
N GLY A 328 -10.09 -10.85 -8.33
CA GLY A 328 -9.06 -11.28 -7.38
C GLY A 328 -7.64 -11.22 -7.95
N ARG A 329 -6.75 -12.00 -7.33
CA ARG A 329 -5.34 -12.12 -7.73
C ARG A 329 -5.12 -13.13 -8.85
#